data_5dd669c99e3cbb37db56bb1ea41cef2a
#
_entry.id   5dd669c99e3cbb37db56bb1ea41cef2a
#
_cell.length_a   1.000
_cell.length_b   1.000
_cell.length_c   1.000
_cell.angle_alpha   90.00
_cell.angle_beta   90.00
_cell.angle_gamma   90.00
#
_symmetry.space_group_name_H-M   'P 1'
#
loop_
_entity.id
_entity.type
_entity.pdbx_description
1 polymer ?
#
loop_
_entity_poly.entity_id
_entity_poly.type
_entity_poly.pdbx_seq_one_letter_code
_entity_poly.pdbx_strand_id
1 'polypeptide(L)'
;WGYQEYVDIYKAAWRLNRSLPPDAPKFRILNLSYIFRWDNFTPGPRNPENVAAVFTRGTVDKFRAEIIEQEVLQKGEKALALVGTTHAFTKYGSPYFKYNGDNFCDYDHDWLGGRLFRKYPGRVFNIMLHQAFNKREGDSYIQISPLEGLLEKIMALNGNKPVGFDLLDSPMGRQPDPSIYSMCYKDFTLGQLFDGYIFLKPLSQLEGCTPIKGFVNEQNIEEALRQFPDPDWHAPVKNLEDMVRFIDENPRSMIRGYNSL
;
A
#
# COMPACT_ATOMS: atom_id res chain seq x y z
N TRP A 1 12.43 -2.65 5.60
CA TRP A 1 12.55 -1.19 5.52
C TRP A 1 13.18 -0.66 6.81
N GLY A 2 14.24 0.14 6.73
CA GLY A 2 15.01 0.66 7.87
C GLY A 2 14.35 1.87 8.53
N TYR A 3 13.07 1.78 8.88
CA TYR A 3 12.31 2.89 9.46
C TYR A 3 11.77 2.56 10.85
N GLN A 4 11.80 3.56 11.73
CA GLN A 4 11.45 3.43 13.14
C GLN A 4 9.99 3.00 13.33
N GLU A 5 9.08 3.50 12.51
CA GLU A 5 7.64 3.23 12.60
C GLU A 5 7.33 1.74 12.39
N TYR A 6 8.05 1.05 11.52
CA TYR A 6 7.91 -0.40 11.36
C TYR A 6 8.38 -1.17 12.60
N VAL A 7 9.49 -0.74 13.22
CA VAL A 7 9.97 -1.33 14.48
C VAL A 7 8.97 -1.07 15.60
N ASP A 8 8.33 0.09 15.61
CA ASP A 8 7.37 0.45 16.66
C ASP A 8 6.08 -0.37 16.59
N ILE A 9 5.70 -0.87 15.40
CA ILE A 9 4.60 -1.86 15.28
C ILE A 9 4.93 -3.13 16.09
N TYR A 10 6.14 -3.66 15.96
CA TYR A 10 6.57 -4.84 16.73
C TYR A 10 6.61 -4.56 18.23
N LYS A 11 7.12 -3.40 18.63
CA LYS A 11 7.15 -2.98 20.03
C LYS A 11 5.74 -2.82 20.60
N ALA A 12 4.82 -2.27 19.82
CA ALA A 12 3.42 -2.12 20.22
C ALA A 12 2.75 -3.48 20.45
N ALA A 13 2.90 -4.41 19.52
CA ALA A 13 2.39 -5.77 19.66
C ALA A 13 2.99 -6.49 20.87
N TRP A 14 4.28 -6.34 21.10
CA TRP A 14 4.96 -6.92 22.26
C TRP A 14 4.45 -6.34 23.58
N ARG A 15 4.31 -5.01 23.69
CA ARG A 15 3.75 -4.35 24.89
C ARG A 15 2.32 -4.79 25.15
N LEU A 16 1.48 -4.83 24.11
CA LEU A 16 0.11 -5.31 24.21
C LEU A 16 0.07 -6.73 24.76
N ASN A 17 0.84 -7.64 24.19
CA ASN A 17 0.89 -9.03 24.63
C ASN A 17 1.32 -9.20 26.11
N ARG A 18 2.19 -8.33 26.59
CA ARG A 18 2.61 -8.34 28.01
C ARG A 18 1.55 -7.80 28.96
N SER A 19 0.67 -6.94 28.48
CA SER A 19 -0.44 -6.39 29.29
C SER A 19 -1.67 -7.31 29.32
N LEU A 20 -1.74 -8.29 28.42
CA LEU A 20 -2.86 -9.24 28.38
C LEU A 20 -2.72 -10.32 29.46
N PRO A 21 -3.85 -10.82 30.01
CA PRO A 21 -3.87 -11.98 30.89
C PRO A 21 -3.11 -13.18 30.30
N PRO A 22 -2.55 -14.09 31.11
CA PRO A 22 -1.78 -15.22 30.63
C PRO A 22 -2.52 -16.13 29.65
N ASP A 23 -3.81 -16.32 29.84
CA ASP A 23 -4.73 -17.15 29.08
C ASP A 23 -5.38 -16.42 27.89
N ALA A 24 -5.21 -15.09 27.80
CA ALA A 24 -5.77 -14.33 26.68
C ALA A 24 -5.03 -14.63 25.36
N PRO A 25 -5.77 -14.69 24.23
CA PRO A 25 -5.16 -14.81 22.91
C PRO A 25 -4.13 -13.71 22.67
N LYS A 26 -2.94 -14.07 22.24
CA LYS A 26 -1.86 -13.12 21.96
C LYS A 26 -1.95 -12.57 20.55
N PHE A 27 -1.67 -11.28 20.42
CA PHE A 27 -1.52 -10.63 19.13
C PHE A 27 -0.25 -11.17 18.45
N ARG A 28 -0.35 -11.60 17.21
CA ARG A 28 0.77 -12.09 16.42
C ARG A 28 0.96 -11.23 15.17
N ILE A 29 2.19 -11.09 14.72
CA ILE A 29 2.53 -10.42 13.48
C ILE A 29 2.89 -11.50 12.46
N LEU A 30 2.22 -11.48 11.31
CA LEU A 30 2.49 -12.36 10.18
C LEU A 30 3.30 -11.61 9.13
N ASN A 31 4.40 -12.18 8.69
CA ASN A 31 5.11 -11.70 7.53
C ASN A 31 4.36 -12.12 6.26
N LEU A 32 3.96 -11.16 5.45
CA LEU A 32 3.23 -11.35 4.20
C LEU A 32 4.14 -11.26 2.97
N SER A 33 5.43 -11.44 3.13
CA SER A 33 6.37 -11.41 2.00
C SER A 33 7.34 -12.58 2.06
N TYR A 34 8.03 -12.81 0.96
CA TYR A 34 9.14 -13.74 0.84
C TYR A 34 10.31 -13.04 0.16
N ILE A 35 11.50 -13.63 0.22
CA ILE A 35 12.69 -13.06 -0.40
C ILE A 35 12.59 -13.24 -1.92
N PHE A 36 12.63 -12.16 -2.65
CA PHE A 36 12.69 -12.16 -4.11
C PHE A 36 14.12 -12.43 -4.56
N ARG A 37 14.25 -13.12 -5.67
CA ARG A 37 15.54 -13.50 -6.24
C ARG A 37 15.94 -12.48 -7.32
N TRP A 38 16.16 -11.21 -6.93
CA TRP A 38 16.56 -10.15 -7.86
C TRP A 38 17.90 -10.42 -8.55
N ASP A 39 18.72 -11.27 -7.97
CA ASP A 39 19.93 -11.82 -8.59
C ASP A 39 19.65 -12.63 -9.87
N ASN A 40 18.44 -13.14 -10.05
CA ASN A 40 17.99 -13.81 -11.27
C ASN A 40 17.28 -12.87 -12.26
N PHE A 41 17.21 -11.59 -11.95
CA PHE A 41 16.55 -10.61 -12.83
C PHE A 41 17.34 -10.41 -14.12
N THR A 42 16.65 -10.53 -15.26
CA THR A 42 17.21 -10.25 -16.57
C THR A 42 16.51 -9.02 -17.15
N PRO A 43 17.25 -7.94 -17.48
CA PRO A 43 16.68 -6.78 -18.13
C PRO A 43 15.99 -7.14 -19.45
N GLY A 44 14.85 -6.54 -19.72
CA GLY A 44 14.09 -6.76 -20.95
C GLY A 44 12.59 -7.02 -20.69
N PRO A 45 11.86 -7.48 -21.71
CA PRO A 45 10.43 -7.75 -21.56
C PRO A 45 10.15 -8.76 -20.45
N ARG A 46 9.21 -8.45 -19.58
CA ARG A 46 8.77 -9.35 -18.51
C ARG A 46 7.94 -10.49 -19.10
N ASN A 47 8.59 -11.59 -19.43
CA ASN A 47 7.93 -12.83 -19.82
C ASN A 47 7.71 -13.74 -18.59
N PRO A 48 6.84 -14.76 -18.68
CA PRO A 48 6.54 -15.64 -17.55
C PRO A 48 7.76 -16.33 -16.93
N GLU A 49 8.78 -16.66 -17.72
CA GLU A 49 9.99 -17.34 -17.25
C GLU A 49 10.86 -16.40 -16.42
N ASN A 50 11.10 -15.18 -16.91
CA ASN A 50 11.86 -14.15 -16.19
C ASN A 50 11.18 -13.75 -14.90
N VAL A 51 9.84 -13.61 -14.93
CA VAL A 51 9.04 -13.33 -13.73
C VAL A 51 9.14 -14.49 -12.73
N ALA A 52 9.02 -15.73 -13.16
CA ALA A 52 9.11 -16.89 -12.27
C ALA A 52 10.51 -17.09 -11.66
N ALA A 53 11.56 -16.68 -12.38
CA ALA A 53 12.93 -16.74 -11.86
C ALA A 53 13.14 -15.82 -10.66
N VAL A 54 12.49 -14.67 -10.62
CA VAL A 54 12.53 -13.71 -9.51
C VAL A 54 11.49 -14.05 -8.44
N PHE A 55 10.25 -14.29 -8.86
CA PHE A 55 9.10 -14.54 -7.98
C PHE A 55 8.84 -16.04 -7.80
N THR A 56 9.77 -16.72 -7.14
CA THR A 56 9.82 -18.20 -7.02
C THR A 56 8.62 -18.83 -6.31
N ARG A 57 7.78 -18.04 -5.62
CA ARG A 57 6.56 -18.47 -4.93
C ARG A 57 5.28 -17.91 -5.57
N GLY A 58 5.36 -17.50 -6.84
CA GLY A 58 4.28 -16.86 -7.57
C GLY A 58 4.19 -15.36 -7.29
N THR A 59 3.17 -14.71 -7.83
CA THR A 59 2.99 -13.27 -7.61
C THR A 59 2.84 -12.95 -6.13
N VAL A 60 3.34 -11.79 -5.73
CA VAL A 60 3.36 -11.36 -4.31
C VAL A 60 1.95 -11.37 -3.72
N ASP A 61 0.97 -10.88 -4.46
CA ASP A 61 -0.42 -10.79 -3.97
C ASP A 61 -1.10 -12.15 -3.86
N LYS A 62 -0.76 -13.08 -4.75
CA LYS A 62 -1.23 -14.47 -4.62
C LYS A 62 -0.67 -15.09 -3.33
N PHE A 63 0.63 -14.98 -3.11
CA PHE A 63 1.28 -15.51 -1.92
C PHE A 63 0.71 -14.91 -0.63
N ARG A 64 0.54 -13.57 -0.59
CA ARG A 64 -0.05 -12.86 0.54
C ARG A 64 -1.47 -13.32 0.84
N ALA A 65 -2.29 -13.47 -0.20
CA ALA A 65 -3.67 -13.95 -0.07
C ALA A 65 -3.72 -15.37 0.50
N GLU A 66 -2.87 -16.27 0.04
CA GLU A 66 -2.77 -17.64 0.53
C GLU A 66 -2.39 -17.68 2.03
N ILE A 67 -1.42 -16.87 2.46
CA ILE A 67 -1.04 -16.77 3.88
C ILE A 67 -2.19 -16.25 4.73
N ILE A 68 -2.85 -15.16 4.34
CA ILE A 68 -3.99 -14.62 5.10
C ILE A 68 -5.15 -15.62 5.14
N GLU A 69 -5.40 -16.31 4.04
CA GLU A 69 -6.43 -17.34 3.99
C GLU A 69 -6.14 -18.47 4.99
N GLN A 70 -4.95 -19.06 4.92
CA GLN A 70 -4.58 -20.22 5.72
C GLN A 70 -4.40 -19.87 7.21
N GLU A 71 -3.75 -18.74 7.48
CA GLU A 71 -3.34 -18.37 8.83
C GLU A 71 -4.38 -17.58 9.62
N VAL A 72 -5.39 -17.03 8.93
CA VAL A 72 -6.40 -16.17 9.55
C VAL A 72 -7.81 -16.63 9.21
N LEU A 73 -8.20 -16.58 7.93
CA LEU A 73 -9.60 -16.76 7.55
C LEU A 73 -10.11 -18.18 7.80
N GLN A 74 -9.30 -19.20 7.50
CA GLN A 74 -9.65 -20.60 7.75
C GLN A 74 -9.67 -20.94 9.26
N LYS A 75 -8.90 -20.20 10.07
CA LYS A 75 -8.91 -20.35 11.52
C LYS A 75 -10.00 -19.54 12.22
N GLY A 76 -10.80 -18.78 11.46
CA GLY A 76 -11.84 -17.92 12.04
C GLY A 76 -11.29 -16.70 12.78
N GLU A 77 -10.02 -16.39 12.62
CA GLU A 77 -9.36 -15.25 13.25
C GLU A 77 -9.62 -13.94 12.50
N LYS A 78 -9.25 -12.82 13.15
CA LYS A 78 -9.26 -11.47 12.57
C LYS A 78 -7.83 -10.99 12.37
N ALA A 79 -7.59 -10.26 11.29
CA ALA A 79 -6.31 -9.60 11.04
C ALA A 79 -6.51 -8.19 10.52
N LEU A 80 -5.52 -7.34 10.77
CA LEU A 80 -5.32 -6.07 10.10
C LEU A 80 -4.08 -6.22 9.21
N ALA A 81 -4.25 -6.04 7.90
CA ALA A 81 -3.17 -6.07 6.94
C ALA A 81 -2.78 -4.63 6.54
N LEU A 82 -1.54 -4.22 6.84
CA LEU A 82 -0.97 -2.97 6.36
C LEU A 82 -0.27 -3.23 5.03
N VAL A 83 -0.79 -2.64 3.96
CA VAL A 83 -0.29 -2.86 2.59
C VAL A 83 -0.34 -1.56 1.79
N GLY A 84 0.38 -1.51 0.66
CA GLY A 84 0.24 -0.41 -0.29
C GLY A 84 -1.16 -0.37 -0.91
N THR A 85 -1.58 0.82 -1.33
CA THR A 85 -2.95 1.13 -1.77
C THR A 85 -3.53 0.12 -2.77
N THR A 86 -2.81 -0.20 -3.83
CA THR A 86 -3.29 -1.12 -4.88
C THR A 86 -3.53 -2.53 -4.36
N HIS A 87 -2.68 -3.01 -3.44
CA HIS A 87 -2.84 -4.33 -2.84
C HIS A 87 -4.10 -4.46 -1.99
N ALA A 88 -4.64 -3.34 -1.48
CA ALA A 88 -5.85 -3.30 -0.66
C ALA A 88 -7.14 -3.30 -1.47
N PHE A 89 -7.11 -3.14 -2.79
CA PHE A 89 -8.33 -3.11 -3.61
C PHE A 89 -9.12 -4.41 -3.48
N THR A 90 -10.40 -4.29 -3.15
CA THR A 90 -11.33 -5.41 -2.99
C THR A 90 -12.26 -5.55 -4.20
N LYS A 91 -13.26 -4.67 -4.29
CA LYS A 91 -14.26 -4.63 -5.37
C LYS A 91 -13.76 -3.88 -6.59
N TYR A 92 -12.90 -2.89 -6.36
CA TYR A 92 -12.36 -2.03 -7.40
C TYR A 92 -11.40 -2.81 -8.31
N GLY A 93 -11.64 -2.71 -9.64
CA GLY A 93 -10.69 -3.17 -10.65
C GLY A 93 -9.78 -2.02 -11.07
N SER A 94 -8.47 -2.22 -10.95
CA SER A 94 -7.52 -1.21 -11.41
C SER A 94 -7.53 -1.16 -12.95
N PRO A 95 -7.88 -0.03 -13.58
CA PRO A 95 -7.96 0.04 -15.03
C PRO A 95 -6.57 0.01 -15.65
N TYR A 96 -6.48 -0.65 -16.79
CA TYR A 96 -5.32 -0.58 -17.66
C TYR A 96 -5.75 -0.56 -19.14
N PHE A 97 -4.95 0.08 -19.98
CA PHE A 97 -5.23 0.16 -21.41
C PHE A 97 -4.59 -1.02 -22.15
N LYS A 98 -5.38 -1.73 -22.94
CA LYS A 98 -4.85 -2.67 -23.92
C LYS A 98 -4.65 -1.93 -25.25
N TYR A 99 -3.40 -1.87 -25.69
CA TYR A 99 -3.03 -1.32 -26.99
C TYR A 99 -3.11 -2.40 -28.08
N ASN A 100 -4.32 -2.87 -28.39
CA ASN A 100 -4.54 -3.85 -29.46
C ASN A 100 -5.22 -3.25 -30.69
N GLY A 101 -5.06 -1.93 -30.92
CA GLY A 101 -5.75 -1.21 -31.98
C GLY A 101 -7.11 -0.63 -31.58
N ASP A 102 -7.80 -1.24 -30.66
CA ASP A 102 -9.00 -0.69 -30.04
C ASP A 102 -8.63 -0.20 -28.63
N ASN A 103 -8.73 1.12 -28.42
CA ASN A 103 -8.50 1.74 -27.11
C ASN A 103 -9.62 1.37 -26.15
N PHE A 104 -9.57 0.22 -25.54
CA PHE A 104 -10.54 -0.17 -24.51
C PHE A 104 -9.86 -0.35 -23.16
N CYS A 105 -10.63 -0.05 -22.13
CA CYS A 105 -10.24 -0.28 -20.75
C CYS A 105 -10.47 -1.75 -20.40
N ASP A 106 -9.48 -2.34 -19.75
CA ASP A 106 -9.62 -3.60 -19.04
C ASP A 106 -9.28 -3.39 -17.56
N TYR A 107 -9.67 -4.32 -16.69
CA TYR A 107 -9.59 -4.14 -15.26
C TYR A 107 -8.84 -5.28 -14.60
N ASP A 108 -7.84 -4.95 -13.81
CA ASP A 108 -7.12 -5.90 -12.97
C ASP A 108 -7.76 -5.97 -11.57
N HIS A 109 -8.19 -7.17 -11.20
CA HIS A 109 -8.75 -7.49 -9.89
C HIS A 109 -7.84 -8.45 -9.09
N ASP A 110 -6.64 -8.73 -9.59
CA ASP A 110 -5.81 -9.82 -9.08
C ASP A 110 -4.87 -9.40 -7.93
N TRP A 111 -5.22 -8.29 -7.30
CA TRP A 111 -4.57 -7.78 -6.09
C TRP A 111 -4.93 -8.60 -4.85
N LEU A 112 -4.16 -8.50 -3.80
CA LEU A 112 -4.37 -9.20 -2.53
C LEU A 112 -5.82 -9.08 -2.04
N GLY A 113 -6.33 -7.85 -1.90
CA GLY A 113 -7.69 -7.59 -1.44
C GLY A 113 -8.75 -8.20 -2.36
N GLY A 114 -8.59 -8.06 -3.68
CA GLY A 114 -9.51 -8.62 -4.67
C GLY A 114 -9.56 -10.15 -4.66
N ARG A 115 -8.40 -10.80 -4.49
CA ARG A 115 -8.32 -12.27 -4.33
C ARG A 115 -9.07 -12.76 -3.10
N LEU A 116 -8.86 -12.11 -1.96
CA LEU A 116 -9.54 -12.46 -0.72
C LEU A 116 -11.04 -12.13 -0.78
N PHE A 117 -11.41 -10.97 -1.33
CA PHE A 117 -12.81 -10.54 -1.44
C PHE A 117 -13.63 -11.48 -2.32
N ARG A 118 -13.12 -11.91 -3.47
CA ARG A 118 -13.83 -12.85 -4.35
C ARG A 118 -14.14 -14.18 -3.66
N LYS A 119 -13.22 -14.63 -2.78
CA LYS A 119 -13.38 -15.91 -2.09
C LYS A 119 -14.16 -15.79 -0.77
N TYR A 120 -14.07 -14.65 -0.11
CA TYR A 120 -14.67 -14.37 1.19
C TYR A 120 -15.41 -13.02 1.20
N PRO A 121 -16.42 -12.81 0.31
CA PRO A 121 -17.21 -11.58 0.29
C PRO A 121 -17.88 -11.39 1.67
N GLY A 122 -17.88 -10.21 2.21
CA GLY A 122 -18.42 -9.93 3.55
C GLY A 122 -17.47 -10.24 4.73
N ARG A 123 -16.27 -10.79 4.47
CA ARG A 123 -15.23 -10.97 5.50
C ARG A 123 -13.99 -10.12 5.27
N VAL A 124 -13.93 -9.39 4.17
CA VAL A 124 -12.82 -8.51 3.80
C VAL A 124 -13.36 -7.09 3.66
N PHE A 125 -12.73 -6.18 4.38
CA PHE A 125 -13.08 -4.77 4.42
C PHE A 125 -11.80 -3.96 4.20
N ASN A 126 -11.79 -3.05 3.23
CA ASN A 126 -10.62 -2.24 2.95
C ASN A 126 -10.78 -0.80 3.42
N ILE A 127 -9.71 -0.28 4.03
CA ILE A 127 -9.69 1.04 4.64
C ILE A 127 -8.55 1.84 4.03
N MET A 128 -8.88 3.04 3.53
CA MET A 128 -7.89 4.00 3.08
C MET A 128 -7.34 4.81 4.24
N LEU A 129 -6.03 4.89 4.36
CA LEU A 129 -5.36 5.91 5.17
C LEU A 129 -5.24 7.20 4.36
N HIS A 130 -5.49 8.35 4.98
CA HIS A 130 -5.44 9.65 4.32
C HIS A 130 -4.07 9.91 3.69
N GLN A 131 -4.07 10.15 2.38
CA GLN A 131 -2.89 10.49 1.57
C GLN A 131 -3.33 11.24 0.31
N ALA A 132 -2.39 11.90 -0.37
CA ALA A 132 -2.67 12.48 -1.68
C ALA A 132 -2.97 11.40 -2.72
N PHE A 133 -3.85 11.74 -3.67
CA PHE A 133 -4.09 10.95 -4.87
C PHE A 133 -3.38 11.58 -6.07
N ASN A 134 -3.23 10.82 -7.14
CA ASN A 134 -2.81 11.37 -8.42
C ASN A 134 -4.04 11.65 -9.29
N LYS A 135 -4.00 12.71 -10.07
CA LYS A 135 -4.96 13.04 -11.11
C LYS A 135 -4.22 13.21 -12.43
N ARG A 136 -4.78 12.71 -13.51
CA ARG A 136 -4.23 12.94 -14.84
C ARG A 136 -4.62 14.34 -15.32
N GLU A 137 -3.66 15.10 -15.80
CA GLU A 137 -3.86 16.42 -16.39
C GLU A 137 -3.08 16.48 -17.71
N GLY A 138 -3.80 16.32 -18.82
CA GLY A 138 -3.18 16.12 -20.12
C GLY A 138 -2.32 14.86 -20.18
N ASP A 139 -1.03 15.02 -20.48
CA ASP A 139 -0.05 13.92 -20.49
C ASP A 139 0.75 13.77 -19.18
N SER A 140 0.39 14.55 -18.17
CA SER A 140 1.07 14.57 -16.86
C SER A 140 0.18 14.05 -15.77
N TYR A 141 0.80 13.77 -14.61
CA TYR A 141 0.11 13.45 -13.38
C TYR A 141 0.44 14.50 -12.33
N ILE A 142 -0.58 15.04 -11.68
CA ILE A 142 -0.46 15.95 -10.56
C ILE A 142 -0.96 15.28 -9.28
N GLN A 143 -0.41 15.65 -8.14
CA GLN A 143 -0.99 15.26 -6.85
C GLN A 143 -2.18 16.16 -6.52
N ILE A 144 -3.22 15.54 -5.98
CA ILE A 144 -4.42 16.24 -5.49
C ILE A 144 -4.76 15.73 -4.08
N SER A 145 -5.36 16.59 -3.29
CA SER A 145 -6.05 16.18 -2.07
C SER A 145 -7.30 15.35 -2.44
N PRO A 146 -7.62 14.27 -1.74
CA PRO A 146 -8.80 13.45 -2.02
C PRO A 146 -10.08 14.27 -2.12
N LEU A 147 -10.93 13.94 -3.11
CA LEU A 147 -12.15 14.68 -3.43
C LEU A 147 -11.88 16.19 -3.70
N GLU A 148 -10.75 16.52 -4.32
CA GLU A 148 -10.31 17.90 -4.60
C GLU A 148 -10.33 18.82 -3.36
N GLY A 149 -9.90 18.26 -2.22
CA GLY A 149 -9.79 18.97 -0.94
C GLY A 149 -11.10 19.10 -0.14
N LEU A 150 -12.21 18.53 -0.60
CA LEU A 150 -13.46 18.51 0.16
C LEU A 150 -13.26 17.81 1.52
N LEU A 151 -12.55 16.69 1.54
CA LEU A 151 -12.27 15.95 2.77
C LEU A 151 -11.49 16.81 3.77
N GLU A 152 -10.43 17.46 3.33
CA GLU A 152 -9.62 18.36 4.17
C GLU A 152 -10.46 19.49 4.76
N LYS A 153 -11.35 20.11 3.96
CA LYS A 153 -12.25 21.16 4.42
C LYS A 153 -13.21 20.69 5.51
N ILE A 154 -13.79 19.50 5.34
CA ILE A 154 -14.68 18.89 6.34
C ILE A 154 -13.91 18.57 7.62
N MET A 155 -12.70 18.01 7.50
CA MET A 155 -11.87 17.68 8.66
C MET A 155 -11.40 18.93 9.40
N ALA A 156 -11.13 20.03 8.70
CA ALA A 156 -10.83 21.33 9.33
C ALA A 156 -11.99 21.82 10.21
N LEU A 157 -13.24 21.66 9.77
CA LEU A 157 -14.42 21.96 10.60
C LEU A 157 -14.52 21.07 11.84
N ASN A 158 -13.97 19.87 11.81
CA ASN A 158 -13.87 18.97 12.94
C ASN A 158 -12.59 19.20 13.80
N GLY A 159 -11.86 20.30 13.55
CA GLY A 159 -10.63 20.64 14.24
C GLY A 159 -9.47 19.70 13.90
N ASN A 160 -9.47 19.09 12.73
CA ASN A 160 -8.48 18.12 12.25
C ASN A 160 -8.23 16.95 13.20
N LYS A 161 -9.25 16.55 13.96
CA LYS A 161 -9.15 15.41 14.87
C LYS A 161 -9.05 14.11 14.07
N PRO A 162 -8.20 13.17 14.48
CA PRO A 162 -8.18 11.84 13.89
C PRO A 162 -9.56 11.17 13.96
N VAL A 163 -10.01 10.63 12.84
CA VAL A 163 -11.31 9.97 12.74
C VAL A 163 -11.29 8.87 11.67
N GLY A 164 -11.95 7.76 11.97
CA GLY A 164 -12.30 6.74 10.99
C GLY A 164 -13.80 6.80 10.70
N PHE A 165 -14.17 6.61 9.45
CA PHE A 165 -15.58 6.59 9.04
C PHE A 165 -15.82 5.62 7.89
N ASP A 166 -17.06 5.18 7.79
CA ASP A 166 -17.54 4.28 6.75
C ASP A 166 -17.76 5.05 5.44
N LEU A 167 -17.38 4.46 4.32
CA LEU A 167 -17.66 4.99 3.00
C LEU A 167 -18.88 4.31 2.36
N LEU A 168 -19.21 3.09 2.79
CA LEU A 168 -20.36 2.37 2.25
C LEU A 168 -21.64 3.12 2.59
N ASP A 169 -22.45 3.39 1.55
CA ASP A 169 -23.73 4.11 1.66
C ASP A 169 -23.69 5.48 2.34
N SER A 170 -22.50 6.02 2.59
CA SER A 170 -22.32 7.32 3.24
C SER A 170 -22.37 8.49 2.26
N PRO A 171 -22.71 9.71 2.71
CA PRO A 171 -22.62 10.90 1.87
C PRO A 171 -21.20 11.12 1.32
N MET A 172 -20.16 10.81 2.10
CA MET A 172 -18.76 10.94 1.68
C MET A 172 -18.40 9.92 0.60
N GLY A 173 -18.83 8.68 0.77
CA GLY A 173 -18.59 7.61 -0.21
C GLY A 173 -19.28 7.85 -1.56
N ARG A 174 -20.37 8.62 -1.59
CA ARG A 174 -21.06 9.02 -2.82
C ARG A 174 -20.45 10.23 -3.53
N GLN A 175 -19.43 10.86 -2.96
CA GLN A 175 -18.76 11.98 -3.63
C GLN A 175 -17.98 11.49 -4.86
N PRO A 176 -18.10 12.18 -6.01
CA PRO A 176 -17.29 11.91 -7.18
C PRO A 176 -15.79 12.04 -6.86
N ASP A 177 -15.00 11.09 -7.32
CA ASP A 177 -13.56 11.14 -7.20
C ASP A 177 -12.90 11.32 -8.57
N PRO A 178 -12.17 12.44 -8.81
CA PRO A 178 -11.55 12.74 -10.10
C PRO A 178 -10.12 12.22 -10.22
N SER A 179 -9.67 11.39 -9.28
CA SER A 179 -8.32 10.84 -9.29
C SER A 179 -8.10 9.84 -10.43
N ILE A 180 -6.87 9.40 -10.58
CA ILE A 180 -6.49 8.38 -11.56
C ILE A 180 -7.30 7.08 -11.40
N TYR A 181 -7.87 6.84 -10.23
CA TYR A 181 -8.73 5.67 -9.98
C TYR A 181 -10.08 5.74 -10.70
N SER A 182 -10.54 6.95 -11.07
CA SER A 182 -11.75 7.14 -11.87
C SER A 182 -11.60 6.78 -13.36
N MET A 183 -10.36 6.58 -13.82
CA MET A 183 -10.06 6.31 -15.21
C MET A 183 -10.81 5.07 -15.69
N CYS A 184 -11.48 5.16 -16.85
CA CYS A 184 -12.32 4.11 -17.42
C CYS A 184 -13.64 3.84 -16.67
N TYR A 185 -13.93 4.52 -15.60
CA TYR A 185 -15.20 4.43 -14.90
C TYR A 185 -16.11 5.62 -15.26
N LYS A 186 -17.39 5.34 -15.40
CA LYS A 186 -18.43 6.38 -15.49
C LYS A 186 -18.94 6.68 -14.08
N ASP A 187 -19.04 7.96 -13.73
CA ASP A 187 -19.61 8.41 -12.45
C ASP A 187 -18.92 7.75 -11.21
N PHE A 188 -17.57 7.70 -11.24
CA PHE A 188 -16.79 7.08 -10.18
C PHE A 188 -16.85 7.86 -8.87
N THR A 189 -17.02 7.15 -7.76
CA THR A 189 -17.10 7.73 -6.42
C THR A 189 -16.11 7.08 -5.46
N LEU A 190 -15.76 7.79 -4.38
CA LEU A 190 -14.80 7.32 -3.38
C LEU A 190 -15.21 5.97 -2.74
N GLY A 191 -16.49 5.74 -2.52
CA GLY A 191 -17.02 4.49 -1.97
C GLY A 191 -16.92 3.28 -2.90
N GLN A 192 -16.65 3.48 -4.19
CA GLN A 192 -16.33 2.39 -5.11
C GLN A 192 -14.88 1.92 -4.95
N LEU A 193 -14.00 2.77 -4.41
CA LEU A 193 -12.59 2.47 -4.21
C LEU A 193 -12.32 1.76 -2.89
N PHE A 194 -12.91 2.26 -1.79
CA PHE A 194 -12.71 1.75 -0.43
C PHE A 194 -14.02 1.63 0.34
N ASP A 195 -14.03 0.72 1.31
CA ASP A 195 -15.16 0.52 2.22
C ASP A 195 -15.13 1.50 3.40
N GLY A 196 -13.95 1.91 3.84
CA GLY A 196 -13.76 2.84 4.94
C GLY A 196 -12.58 3.79 4.72
N TYR A 197 -12.50 4.82 5.55
CA TYR A 197 -11.47 5.85 5.48
C TYR A 197 -10.99 6.24 6.87
N ILE A 198 -9.69 6.47 7.02
CA ILE A 198 -9.10 7.00 8.23
C ILE A 198 -8.35 8.30 7.89
N PHE A 199 -8.80 9.39 8.50
CA PHE A 199 -8.09 10.66 8.51
C PHE A 199 -7.31 10.77 9.81
N LEU A 200 -6.00 10.93 9.72
CA LEU A 200 -5.11 11.07 10.88
C LEU A 200 -4.70 12.53 11.11
N LYS A 201 -4.29 13.20 10.04
CA LYS A 201 -3.82 14.59 10.00
C LYS A 201 -4.07 15.15 8.60
N PRO A 202 -4.13 16.49 8.41
CA PRO A 202 -4.04 17.10 7.09
C PRO A 202 -2.79 16.66 6.33
N LEU A 203 -2.87 16.63 5.00
CA LEU A 203 -1.73 16.26 4.14
C LEU A 203 -0.48 17.08 4.49
N SER A 204 -0.64 18.38 4.67
CA SER A 204 0.45 19.29 5.03
C SER A 204 1.14 19.00 6.38
N GLN A 205 0.55 18.15 7.22
CA GLN A 205 1.08 17.74 8.52
C GLN A 205 1.54 16.28 8.54
N LEU A 206 1.40 15.56 7.42
CA LEU A 206 1.93 14.21 7.31
C LEU A 206 3.44 14.26 7.16
N GLU A 207 4.10 13.35 7.85
CA GLU A 207 5.55 13.20 7.86
C GLU A 207 5.95 11.88 7.21
N GLY A 208 7.09 11.86 6.55
CA GLY A 208 7.69 10.61 6.06
C GLY A 208 8.22 9.77 7.22
N CYS A 209 8.42 8.48 6.96
CA CYS A 209 9.00 7.57 7.94
C CYS A 209 10.39 8.05 8.40
N THR A 210 10.74 7.73 9.65
CA THR A 210 12.00 8.09 10.29
C THR A 210 13.07 7.04 10.02
N PRO A 211 14.14 7.34 9.25
CA PRO A 211 15.23 6.42 9.03
C PRO A 211 15.94 6.01 10.34
N ILE A 212 16.25 4.73 10.46
CA ILE A 212 17.05 4.21 11.57
C ILE A 212 18.53 4.32 11.19
N LYS A 213 19.26 5.18 11.86
CA LYS A 213 20.68 5.37 11.61
C LYS A 213 21.47 4.07 11.85
N GLY A 214 22.25 3.67 10.85
CA GLY A 214 23.06 2.44 10.92
C GLY A 214 22.28 1.14 10.78
N PHE A 215 21.00 1.18 10.40
CA PHE A 215 20.21 -0.02 10.10
C PHE A 215 20.85 -0.86 9.00
N VAL A 216 21.29 -0.21 7.93
CA VAL A 216 22.20 -0.81 6.96
C VAL A 216 23.61 -0.30 7.24
N ASN A 217 24.57 -1.22 7.27
CA ASN A 217 25.97 -0.99 7.62
C ASN A 217 26.88 -1.99 6.91
N GLU A 218 28.19 -1.91 7.10
CA GLU A 218 29.18 -2.76 6.45
C GLU A 218 28.97 -4.26 6.68
N GLN A 219 28.30 -4.65 7.78
CA GLN A 219 28.08 -6.06 8.13
C GLN A 219 26.89 -6.70 7.39
N ASN A 220 25.93 -5.88 6.93
CA ASN A 220 24.69 -6.37 6.32
C ASN A 220 24.37 -5.78 4.94
N ILE A 221 25.25 -4.96 4.38
CA ILE A 221 25.03 -4.32 3.08
C ILE A 221 24.82 -5.31 1.94
N GLU A 222 25.56 -6.41 1.91
CA GLU A 222 25.40 -7.43 0.86
C GLU A 222 24.00 -8.05 0.84
N GLU A 223 23.46 -8.34 2.03
CA GLU A 223 22.10 -8.85 2.16
C GLU A 223 21.07 -7.78 1.83
N ALA A 224 21.28 -6.54 2.23
CA ALA A 224 20.41 -5.43 1.91
C ALA A 224 20.32 -5.17 0.39
N LEU A 225 21.45 -5.25 -0.31
CA LEU A 225 21.48 -5.11 -1.78
C LEU A 225 20.74 -6.24 -2.49
N ARG A 226 20.86 -7.49 -2.00
CA ARG A 226 20.11 -8.62 -2.56
C ARG A 226 18.60 -8.50 -2.37
N GLN A 227 18.16 -7.81 -1.34
CA GLN A 227 16.75 -7.60 -1.02
C GLN A 227 16.22 -6.24 -1.47
N PHE A 228 17.04 -5.44 -2.14
CA PHE A 228 16.62 -4.14 -2.64
C PHE A 228 15.46 -4.29 -3.62
N PRO A 229 14.48 -3.33 -3.61
CA PRO A 229 13.30 -3.42 -4.46
C PRO A 229 13.63 -3.42 -5.95
N ASP A 230 12.61 -3.76 -6.71
CA ASP A 230 12.56 -3.92 -8.16
C ASP A 230 13.48 -2.94 -8.91
N PRO A 231 14.49 -3.42 -9.62
CA PRO A 231 15.46 -2.60 -10.33
C PRO A 231 14.86 -1.78 -11.49
N ASP A 232 13.66 -2.13 -11.97
CA ASP A 232 12.97 -1.35 -13.00
C ASP A 232 12.32 -0.06 -12.44
N TRP A 233 12.10 0.00 -11.13
CA TRP A 233 11.37 1.10 -10.47
C TRP A 233 12.28 2.04 -9.69
N HIS A 234 13.52 1.63 -9.43
CA HIS A 234 14.45 2.38 -8.61
C HIS A 234 15.79 2.58 -9.32
N ALA A 235 16.42 3.72 -9.09
CA ALA A 235 17.80 3.92 -9.50
C ALA A 235 18.68 2.84 -8.85
N PRO A 236 19.67 2.29 -9.55
CA PRO A 236 20.52 1.25 -9.01
C PRO A 236 21.22 1.68 -7.71
N VAL A 237 21.01 0.93 -6.66
CA VAL A 237 21.77 1.05 -5.40
C VAL A 237 22.90 0.03 -5.45
N LYS A 238 24.15 0.50 -5.36
CA LYS A 238 25.33 -0.34 -5.61
C LYS A 238 26.20 -0.56 -4.39
N ASN A 239 26.09 0.29 -3.39
CA ASN A 239 26.96 0.29 -2.23
C ASN A 239 26.24 0.84 -1.00
N LEU A 240 26.94 0.87 0.15
CA LEU A 240 26.40 1.34 1.42
C LEU A 240 25.97 2.82 1.37
N GLU A 241 26.75 3.67 0.72
CA GLU A 241 26.43 5.11 0.63
C GLU A 241 25.13 5.34 -0.17
N ASP A 242 24.98 4.66 -1.30
CA ASP A 242 23.75 4.72 -2.11
C ASP A 242 22.53 4.21 -1.31
N MET A 243 22.71 3.12 -0.55
CA MET A 243 21.63 2.53 0.27
C MET A 243 21.20 3.47 1.40
N VAL A 244 22.16 4.06 2.10
CA VAL A 244 21.87 5.03 3.18
C VAL A 244 21.16 6.25 2.61
N ARG A 245 21.66 6.79 1.49
CA ARG A 245 21.02 7.92 0.80
C ARG A 245 19.58 7.58 0.38
N PHE A 246 19.36 6.40 -0.20
CA PHE A 246 18.00 5.96 -0.56
C PHE A 246 17.07 5.88 0.64
N ILE A 247 17.52 5.29 1.75
CA ILE A 247 16.74 5.18 2.99
C ILE A 247 16.39 6.57 3.54
N ASP A 248 17.31 7.53 3.48
CA ASP A 248 17.10 8.88 3.99
C ASP A 248 16.17 9.73 3.09
N GLU A 249 16.26 9.57 1.78
CA GLU A 249 15.52 10.40 0.80
C GLU A 249 14.12 9.87 0.48
N ASN A 250 13.94 8.55 0.47
CA ASN A 250 12.69 7.94 0.05
C ASN A 250 11.46 8.42 0.86
N PRO A 251 11.49 8.49 2.21
CA PRO A 251 10.35 8.99 2.98
C PRO A 251 9.97 10.44 2.65
N ARG A 252 10.95 11.28 2.37
CA ARG A 252 10.73 12.69 1.98
C ARG A 252 10.15 12.80 0.58
N SER A 253 10.58 11.92 -0.34
CA SER A 253 10.08 11.92 -1.70
C SER A 253 8.60 11.51 -1.77
N MET A 254 8.15 10.61 -0.90
CA MET A 254 6.77 10.13 -0.81
C MET A 254 5.76 11.23 -0.47
N ILE A 255 6.16 12.20 0.35
CA ILE A 255 5.29 13.31 0.79
C ILE A 255 5.63 14.65 0.10
N ARG A 256 6.50 14.59 -0.92
CA ARG A 256 6.85 15.81 -1.68
C ARG A 256 5.60 16.43 -2.30
N GLY A 257 5.40 17.71 -2.04
CA GLY A 257 4.24 18.45 -2.55
C GLY A 257 3.02 18.48 -1.62
N TYR A 258 2.97 17.66 -0.57
CA TYR A 258 1.83 17.64 0.36
C TYR A 258 1.56 19.01 1.03
N ASN A 259 2.60 19.81 1.23
CA ASN A 259 2.46 21.16 1.80
C ASN A 259 1.78 22.17 0.85
N SER A 260 1.65 21.82 -0.44
CA SER A 260 1.03 22.68 -1.46
C SER A 260 -0.38 22.23 -1.85
N LEU A 261 -0.88 21.16 -1.25
CA LEU A 261 -2.22 20.62 -1.41
C LEU A 261 -3.13 21.11 -0.29
#